data_2c4fa3b2a63f23cc705a0f038460352e
#
_entry.id   2c4fa3b2a63f23cc705a0f038460352e
#
_cell.length_a   1.000
_cell.length_b   1.000
_cell.length_c   1.000
_cell.angle_alpha   90.00
_cell.angle_beta   90.00
_cell.angle_gamma   90.00
#
_symmetry.space_group_name_H-M   'P 1'
#
loop_
_entity.id
_entity.type
_entity.pdbx_description
1 polymer ?
#
loop_
_entity_poly.entity_id
_entity_poly.type
_entity_poly.pdbx_seq_one_letter_code
_entity_poly.pdbx_strand_id
1 'polypeptide(L)'
;MNGAGPVSDGLLPDEVERFAELAYRLRLPARGLRPGGHKGRLAGTQGLFDVHVPLTERPDPRRIDLRASLRDPFGTLLVRRDRMLAETDVHVIVDSSASMAAIGRVDRWQVATHLAAGLAHMARRSGDRVSLTAGSNGAPLHLALNRRRSFAGEVLGALGGMTPAGHRLDGLMAGIAALPTRPGIVFLISDFAFPPAMTDSLAGALSRHDLRPLILADSLLDAPPPRFGLAQLRDAETGRRSSVLMRPALAARWHRAAEAHARGHRRIFSAHGVSPVIIRDQIDVERLLEALLVQGAAP
;
A
#
# COMPACT_ATOMS: atom_id res chain seq x y z
N MET A 1 -6.27 -0.06 -37.20
CA MET A 1 -4.87 0.42 -37.11
C MET A 1 -4.88 1.66 -36.22
N ASN A 2 -4.73 1.49 -34.92
CA ASN A 2 -4.55 2.61 -33.99
C ASN A 2 -3.14 2.49 -33.42
N GLY A 3 -2.27 3.41 -33.90
CA GLY A 3 -0.93 3.53 -33.40
C GLY A 3 -0.93 4.00 -31.96
N ALA A 4 -0.41 3.19 -31.06
CA ALA A 4 0.06 3.64 -29.78
C ALA A 4 1.25 4.59 -30.06
N GLY A 5 1.02 5.87 -29.90
CA GLY A 5 2.08 6.87 -29.94
C GLY A 5 3.14 6.54 -28.88
N PRO A 6 4.41 6.95 -29.11
CA PRO A 6 5.46 6.72 -28.15
C PRO A 6 5.06 7.39 -26.82
N VAL A 7 5.08 6.60 -25.75
CA VAL A 7 5.00 7.13 -24.37
C VAL A 7 6.15 8.12 -24.26
N SER A 8 5.82 9.40 -24.27
CA SER A 8 6.78 10.46 -24.00
C SER A 8 7.48 10.12 -22.71
N ASP A 9 8.79 10.28 -22.70
CA ASP A 9 9.64 10.29 -21.49
C ASP A 9 9.24 11.54 -20.66
N GLY A 10 7.93 11.62 -20.36
CA GLY A 10 7.26 12.74 -19.73
C GLY A 10 7.60 12.77 -18.25
N LEU A 11 8.00 13.92 -17.80
CA LEU A 11 8.11 14.27 -16.40
C LEU A 11 6.87 13.73 -15.64
N LEU A 12 7.11 13.01 -14.55
CA LEU A 12 6.03 12.57 -13.68
C LEU A 12 5.34 13.82 -13.08
N PRO A 13 4.03 13.79 -12.83
CA PRO A 13 3.39 14.87 -12.12
C PRO A 13 4.12 15.17 -10.79
N ASP A 14 4.24 16.44 -10.42
CA ASP A 14 4.93 16.89 -9.19
C ASP A 14 4.48 16.11 -7.95
N GLU A 15 3.19 15.77 -7.88
CA GLU A 15 2.65 14.93 -6.80
C GLU A 15 3.29 13.54 -6.73
N VAL A 16 3.60 12.96 -7.88
CA VAL A 16 4.25 11.64 -7.97
C VAL A 16 5.74 11.76 -7.66
N GLU A 17 6.39 12.84 -8.08
CA GLU A 17 7.81 13.07 -7.79
C GLU A 17 8.08 13.25 -6.29
N ARG A 18 7.17 13.86 -5.54
CA ARG A 18 7.28 13.99 -4.08
C ARG A 18 7.42 12.65 -3.36
N PHE A 19 6.90 11.57 -3.92
CA PHE A 19 7.10 10.23 -3.36
C PHE A 19 8.54 9.73 -3.43
N ALA A 20 9.41 10.39 -4.18
CA ALA A 20 10.82 10.03 -4.25
C ALA A 20 11.54 10.11 -2.90
N GLU A 21 11.06 10.97 -2.01
CA GLU A 21 11.63 11.18 -0.67
C GLU A 21 11.03 10.23 0.38
N LEU A 22 9.95 9.53 0.02
CA LEU A 22 9.34 8.57 0.92
C LEU A 22 10.25 7.36 1.13
N ALA A 23 10.29 6.91 2.37
CA ALA A 23 10.88 5.65 2.77
C ALA A 23 9.82 4.79 3.47
N TYR A 24 10.03 3.49 3.47
CA TYR A 24 9.19 2.57 4.22
C TYR A 24 10.04 1.52 4.93
N ARG A 25 9.53 0.98 6.01
CA ARG A 25 10.16 -0.09 6.75
C ARG A 25 9.36 -1.37 6.62
N LEU A 26 10.07 -2.47 6.51
CA LEU A 26 9.45 -3.80 6.49
C LEU A 26 9.19 -4.28 7.91
N ARG A 27 8.03 -4.92 8.15
CA ARG A 27 7.78 -5.69 9.37
C ARG A 27 8.63 -6.96 9.42
N LEU A 28 8.89 -7.56 8.28
CA LEU A 28 9.69 -8.77 8.14
C LEU A 28 10.98 -8.46 7.39
N PRO A 29 12.09 -9.16 7.69
CA PRO A 29 13.34 -9.01 6.94
C PRO A 29 13.13 -9.31 5.45
N ALA A 30 13.71 -8.48 4.59
CA ALA A 30 13.69 -8.69 3.15
C ALA A 30 14.31 -10.04 2.78
N ARG A 31 13.73 -10.73 1.80
CA ARG A 31 14.15 -12.08 1.36
C ARG A 31 14.85 -12.07 0.00
N GLY A 32 15.19 -10.89 -0.52
CA GLY A 32 15.92 -10.74 -1.77
C GLY A 32 17.34 -11.28 -1.71
N LEU A 33 17.82 -11.80 -2.83
CA LEU A 33 19.22 -12.19 -2.99
C LEU A 33 20.08 -11.07 -3.57
N ARG A 34 19.45 -10.01 -4.08
CA ARG A 34 20.15 -8.86 -4.65
C ARG A 34 20.23 -7.72 -3.63
N PRO A 35 21.26 -6.89 -3.70
CA PRO A 35 21.34 -5.68 -2.88
C PRO A 35 20.11 -4.79 -3.08
N GLY A 36 19.58 -4.26 -1.97
CA GLY A 36 18.42 -3.37 -1.93
C GLY A 36 18.45 -2.44 -0.73
N GLY A 37 17.34 -1.76 -0.44
CA GLY A 37 17.23 -0.78 0.63
C GLY A 37 16.89 -1.35 2.02
N HIS A 38 16.54 -2.65 2.12
CA HIS A 38 15.96 -3.21 3.34
C HIS A 38 16.85 -4.23 4.03
N LYS A 39 16.75 -4.30 5.37
CA LYS A 39 17.49 -5.28 6.18
C LYS A 39 17.10 -6.71 5.75
N GLY A 40 18.04 -7.43 5.18
CA GLY A 40 17.86 -8.80 4.69
C GLY A 40 18.02 -9.86 5.77
N ARG A 41 17.82 -11.14 5.39
CA ARG A 41 18.03 -12.29 6.27
C ARG A 41 19.46 -12.79 6.29
N LEU A 42 20.21 -12.53 5.22
CA LEU A 42 21.57 -13.03 5.09
C LEU A 42 22.54 -12.19 5.90
N ALA A 43 23.39 -12.86 6.67
CA ALA A 43 24.55 -12.25 7.27
C ALA A 43 25.58 -11.96 6.17
N GLY A 44 26.13 -10.74 6.14
CA GLY A 44 27.07 -10.31 5.12
C GLY A 44 28.30 -9.62 5.71
N THR A 45 29.16 -9.19 4.81
CA THR A 45 30.36 -8.42 5.14
C THR A 45 30.14 -6.92 4.94
N GLN A 46 29.07 -6.55 4.25
CA GLN A 46 28.66 -5.17 4.00
C GLN A 46 27.14 -5.08 4.22
N GLY A 47 26.69 -4.13 5.04
CA GLY A 47 25.29 -3.96 5.36
C GLY A 47 25.05 -3.15 6.63
N LEU A 48 23.87 -3.32 7.21
CA LEU A 48 23.53 -2.70 8.49
C LEU A 48 24.03 -3.57 9.65
N PHE A 49 24.62 -2.92 10.66
CA PHE A 49 24.98 -3.60 11.89
C PHE A 49 23.78 -4.36 12.47
N ASP A 50 24.00 -5.62 12.82
CA ASP A 50 22.98 -6.49 13.42
C ASP A 50 23.25 -6.74 14.90
N VAL A 51 24.36 -7.41 15.18
CA VAL A 51 24.73 -7.80 16.55
C VAL A 51 26.23 -8.08 16.63
N HIS A 52 26.78 -8.04 17.85
CA HIS A 52 28.09 -8.61 18.14
C HIS A 52 27.95 -10.10 18.44
N VAL A 53 28.80 -10.91 17.84
CA VAL A 53 28.89 -12.34 18.08
C VAL A 53 30.31 -12.72 18.51
N PRO A 54 30.51 -13.80 19.29
CA PRO A 54 31.84 -14.26 19.64
C PRO A 54 32.67 -14.59 18.39
N LEU A 55 33.99 -14.32 18.46
CA LEU A 55 34.93 -14.66 17.39
C LEU A 55 34.91 -16.17 17.10
N THR A 56 34.61 -16.99 18.08
CA THR A 56 34.46 -18.45 17.93
C THR A 56 33.29 -18.86 17.05
N GLU A 57 32.20 -18.07 17.07
CA GLU A 57 31.03 -18.30 16.21
C GLU A 57 31.29 -17.82 14.78
N ARG A 58 32.08 -16.75 14.63
CA ARG A 58 32.46 -16.20 13.33
C ARG A 58 33.94 -15.82 13.33
N PRO A 59 34.81 -16.69 12.84
CA PRO A 59 36.26 -16.50 12.87
C PRO A 59 36.73 -15.51 11.78
N ASP A 60 36.41 -14.21 11.96
CA ASP A 60 36.88 -13.12 11.09
C ASP A 60 37.58 -12.04 11.94
N PRO A 61 38.88 -12.15 12.14
CA PRO A 61 39.65 -11.20 12.98
C PRO A 61 39.61 -9.74 12.49
N ARG A 62 39.38 -9.52 11.20
CA ARG A 62 39.32 -8.18 10.61
C ARG A 62 38.11 -7.38 11.07
N ARG A 63 37.12 -8.06 11.66
CA ARG A 63 35.84 -7.49 12.11
C ARG A 63 35.70 -7.46 13.63
N ILE A 64 36.78 -7.70 14.37
CA ILE A 64 36.76 -7.59 15.81
C ILE A 64 36.45 -6.15 16.20
N ASP A 65 35.44 -5.96 17.04
CA ASP A 65 35.13 -4.71 17.67
C ASP A 65 35.84 -4.65 19.03
N LEU A 66 37.02 -4.04 19.05
CA LEU A 66 37.82 -3.93 20.26
C LEU A 66 37.09 -3.20 21.40
N ARG A 67 36.25 -2.18 21.07
CA ARG A 67 35.49 -1.46 22.08
C ARG A 67 34.41 -2.33 22.73
N ALA A 68 33.69 -3.10 21.92
CA ALA A 68 32.73 -4.02 22.43
C ALA A 68 33.37 -5.15 23.23
N SER A 69 34.48 -5.69 22.73
CA SER A 69 35.24 -6.78 23.39
C SER A 69 35.81 -6.34 24.75
N LEU A 70 36.33 -5.14 24.85
CA LEU A 70 36.86 -4.57 26.15
C LEU A 70 35.74 -4.28 27.17
N ARG A 71 34.52 -4.18 26.76
CA ARG A 71 33.34 -3.97 27.62
C ARG A 71 32.61 -5.27 27.97
N ASP A 72 32.99 -6.37 27.34
CA ASP A 72 32.39 -7.66 27.62
C ASP A 72 32.88 -8.19 28.99
N PRO A 73 31.99 -8.44 29.94
CA PRO A 73 32.37 -8.90 31.28
C PRO A 73 32.99 -10.29 31.28
N PHE A 74 32.86 -11.05 30.19
CA PHE A 74 33.44 -12.39 30.04
C PHE A 74 34.75 -12.42 29.27
N GLY A 75 35.26 -11.24 28.86
CA GLY A 75 36.51 -11.13 28.10
C GLY A 75 36.47 -11.73 26.70
N THR A 76 35.29 -11.85 26.14
CA THR A 76 35.08 -12.49 24.83
C THR A 76 35.47 -11.53 23.70
N LEU A 77 36.26 -12.01 22.74
CA LEU A 77 36.48 -11.25 21.52
C LEU A 77 35.21 -11.21 20.67
N LEU A 78 34.66 -10.03 20.48
CA LEU A 78 33.41 -9.80 19.78
C LEU A 78 33.66 -9.32 18.35
N VAL A 79 32.97 -9.91 17.40
CA VAL A 79 33.02 -9.59 15.97
C VAL A 79 31.70 -8.95 15.55
N ARG A 80 31.74 -7.92 14.74
CA ARG A 80 30.54 -7.30 14.15
C ARG A 80 29.92 -8.24 13.12
N ARG A 81 28.64 -8.54 13.32
CA ARG A 81 27.81 -9.19 12.32
C ARG A 81 26.88 -8.15 11.70
N ASP A 82 26.99 -7.99 10.38
CA ASP A 82 26.12 -7.13 9.63
C ASP A 82 25.09 -7.98 8.88
N ARG A 83 23.91 -7.46 8.65
CA ARG A 83 22.93 -8.03 7.72
C ARG A 83 23.03 -7.34 6.39
N MET A 84 23.10 -8.13 5.32
CA MET A 84 23.05 -7.59 3.97
C MET A 84 21.74 -6.84 3.75
N LEU A 85 21.85 -5.70 3.09
CA LEU A 85 20.67 -5.05 2.55
C LEU A 85 20.14 -5.86 1.38
N ALA A 86 18.85 -6.11 1.36
CA ALA A 86 18.20 -6.92 0.35
C ALA A 86 17.00 -6.19 -0.26
N GLU A 87 16.69 -6.53 -1.51
CA GLU A 87 15.48 -6.09 -2.18
C GLU A 87 14.24 -6.79 -1.64
N THR A 88 13.09 -6.13 -1.80
CA THR A 88 11.80 -6.75 -1.57
C THR A 88 10.89 -6.64 -2.79
N ASP A 89 9.79 -7.37 -2.79
CA ASP A 89 8.75 -7.23 -3.79
C ASP A 89 7.66 -6.31 -3.22
N VAL A 90 7.28 -5.32 -4.01
CA VAL A 90 6.22 -4.37 -3.68
C VAL A 90 5.08 -4.57 -4.67
N HIS A 91 3.91 -4.89 -4.15
CA HIS A 91 2.70 -5.10 -4.93
C HIS A 91 1.74 -3.95 -4.66
N VAL A 92 1.48 -3.13 -5.66
CA VAL A 92 0.45 -2.10 -5.60
C VAL A 92 -0.84 -2.71 -6.14
N ILE A 93 -1.86 -2.78 -5.31
CA ILE A 93 -3.18 -3.33 -5.65
C ILE A 93 -4.19 -2.20 -5.56
N VAL A 94 -4.94 -2.00 -6.64
CA VAL A 94 -5.93 -0.93 -6.74
C VAL A 94 -7.30 -1.54 -7.01
N ASP A 95 -8.25 -1.23 -6.13
CA ASP A 95 -9.66 -1.50 -6.36
C ASP A 95 -10.16 -0.58 -7.47
N SER A 96 -10.76 -1.16 -8.50
CA SER A 96 -11.36 -0.43 -9.62
C SER A 96 -12.89 -0.57 -9.67
N SER A 97 -13.53 -0.79 -8.51
CA SER A 97 -14.99 -0.81 -8.39
C SER A 97 -15.63 0.53 -8.73
N ALA A 98 -16.92 0.54 -9.01
CA ALA A 98 -17.64 1.73 -9.44
C ALA A 98 -17.62 2.87 -8.39
N SER A 99 -17.51 2.54 -7.10
CA SER A 99 -17.39 3.53 -6.04
C SER A 99 -16.10 4.37 -6.17
N MET A 100 -15.04 3.79 -6.74
CA MET A 100 -13.79 4.50 -7.01
C MET A 100 -13.90 5.56 -8.12
N ALA A 101 -14.93 5.50 -8.97
CA ALA A 101 -15.25 6.53 -9.96
C ALA A 101 -16.00 7.74 -9.37
N ALA A 102 -16.24 7.75 -8.07
CA ALA A 102 -16.96 8.84 -7.44
C ALA A 102 -16.13 10.14 -7.42
N ILE A 103 -16.75 11.21 -7.86
CA ILE A 103 -16.19 12.56 -7.82
C ILE A 103 -16.90 13.31 -6.68
N GLY A 104 -16.17 13.59 -5.63
CA GLY A 104 -16.63 14.36 -4.50
C GLY A 104 -15.92 15.71 -4.44
N ARG A 105 -15.14 15.92 -3.40
CA ARG A 105 -14.23 17.06 -3.29
C ARG A 105 -13.08 16.95 -4.29
N VAL A 106 -12.69 15.72 -4.59
CA VAL A 106 -11.66 15.35 -5.56
C VAL A 106 -12.15 14.21 -6.44
N ASP A 107 -11.46 13.99 -7.56
CA ASP A 107 -11.60 12.76 -8.33
C ASP A 107 -10.85 11.64 -7.61
N ARG A 108 -11.60 10.72 -6.99
CA ARG A 108 -11.04 9.62 -6.19
C ARG A 108 -10.15 8.70 -7.04
N TRP A 109 -10.53 8.45 -8.31
CA TRP A 109 -9.73 7.61 -9.18
C TRP A 109 -8.41 8.26 -9.57
N GLN A 110 -8.40 9.57 -9.79
CA GLN A 110 -7.18 10.32 -10.02
C GLN A 110 -6.25 10.24 -8.81
N VAL A 111 -6.79 10.43 -7.59
CA VAL A 111 -6.01 10.27 -6.34
C VAL A 111 -5.43 8.86 -6.24
N ALA A 112 -6.24 7.81 -6.51
CA ALA A 112 -5.78 6.42 -6.51
C ALA A 112 -4.65 6.19 -7.52
N THR A 113 -4.79 6.76 -8.73
CA THR A 113 -3.81 6.64 -9.82
C THR A 113 -2.48 7.30 -9.45
N HIS A 114 -2.52 8.54 -8.94
CA HIS A 114 -1.32 9.26 -8.50
C HIS A 114 -0.65 8.57 -7.31
N LEU A 115 -1.44 8.07 -6.35
CA LEU A 115 -0.94 7.32 -5.21
C LEU A 115 -0.25 6.02 -5.65
N ALA A 116 -0.86 5.26 -6.55
CA ALA A 116 -0.28 4.03 -7.08
C ALA A 116 1.04 4.27 -7.81
N ALA A 117 1.09 5.30 -8.66
CA ALA A 117 2.30 5.68 -9.38
C ALA A 117 3.40 6.20 -8.43
N GLY A 118 3.02 6.98 -7.42
CA GLY A 118 3.93 7.48 -6.38
C GLY A 118 4.56 6.35 -5.58
N LEU A 119 3.76 5.37 -5.15
CA LEU A 119 4.25 4.18 -4.45
C LEU A 119 5.18 3.34 -5.34
N ALA A 120 4.86 3.20 -6.63
CA ALA A 120 5.73 2.54 -7.58
C ALA A 120 7.06 3.30 -7.76
N HIS A 121 7.01 4.63 -7.83
CA HIS A 121 8.21 5.46 -7.90
C HIS A 121 9.08 5.33 -6.65
N MET A 122 8.49 5.40 -5.46
CA MET A 122 9.14 5.20 -4.17
C MET A 122 9.83 3.82 -4.08
N ALA A 123 9.10 2.74 -4.39
CA ALA A 123 9.64 1.37 -4.33
C ALA A 123 10.86 1.21 -5.25
N ARG A 124 10.77 1.73 -6.47
CA ARG A 124 11.89 1.70 -7.41
C ARG A 124 13.11 2.47 -6.87
N ARG A 125 12.91 3.65 -6.26
CA ARG A 125 14.01 4.42 -5.70
C ARG A 125 14.68 3.71 -4.51
N SER A 126 13.92 2.90 -3.79
CA SER A 126 14.44 2.03 -2.73
C SER A 126 15.19 0.79 -3.26
N GLY A 127 15.26 0.61 -4.59
CA GLY A 127 15.91 -0.54 -5.22
C GLY A 127 15.04 -1.81 -5.25
N ASP A 128 13.75 -1.69 -4.97
CA ASP A 128 12.80 -2.80 -4.92
C ASP A 128 12.17 -3.08 -6.29
N ARG A 129 11.61 -4.28 -6.43
CA ARG A 129 10.78 -4.63 -7.58
C ARG A 129 9.34 -4.23 -7.28
N VAL A 130 8.64 -3.73 -8.28
CA VAL A 130 7.25 -3.32 -8.12
C VAL A 130 6.36 -3.92 -9.18
N SER A 131 5.13 -4.29 -8.80
CA SER A 131 4.04 -4.72 -9.69
C SER A 131 2.79 -3.92 -9.42
N LEU A 132 1.90 -3.84 -10.40
CA LEU A 132 0.57 -3.29 -10.28
C LEU A 132 -0.46 -4.36 -10.57
N THR A 133 -1.51 -4.41 -9.76
CA THR A 133 -2.74 -5.16 -10.05
C THR A 133 -3.92 -4.24 -9.82
N ALA A 134 -4.79 -4.06 -10.80
CA ALA A 134 -6.02 -3.32 -10.62
C ALA A 134 -7.21 -4.16 -11.09
N GLY A 135 -8.29 -4.19 -10.33
CA GLY A 135 -9.42 -5.02 -10.68
C GLY A 135 -10.66 -4.76 -9.85
N SER A 136 -11.79 -5.18 -10.42
CA SER A 136 -13.10 -5.26 -9.79
C SER A 136 -13.77 -6.52 -10.35
N ASN A 137 -14.70 -6.38 -11.28
CA ASN A 137 -15.31 -7.51 -12.00
C ASN A 137 -14.37 -8.00 -13.13
N GLY A 138 -14.37 -9.30 -13.40
CA GLY A 138 -13.67 -9.87 -14.55
C GLY A 138 -12.15 -9.98 -14.41
N ALA A 139 -11.43 -9.97 -15.52
CA ALA A 139 -9.98 -10.12 -15.52
C ALA A 139 -9.28 -8.84 -14.99
N PRO A 140 -8.35 -8.98 -14.05
CA PRO A 140 -7.61 -7.82 -13.55
C PRO A 140 -6.60 -7.30 -14.58
N LEU A 141 -6.36 -5.98 -14.56
CA LEU A 141 -5.17 -5.41 -15.14
C LEU A 141 -3.97 -5.84 -14.30
N HIS A 142 -2.92 -6.34 -14.93
CA HIS A 142 -1.70 -6.73 -14.24
C HIS A 142 -0.45 -6.26 -14.97
N LEU A 143 0.39 -5.49 -14.27
CA LEU A 143 1.74 -5.16 -14.68
C LEU A 143 2.72 -5.95 -13.82
N ALA A 144 3.50 -6.82 -14.45
CA ALA A 144 4.40 -7.74 -13.77
C ALA A 144 5.53 -7.03 -13.00
N LEU A 145 6.06 -7.70 -11.98
CA LEU A 145 7.20 -7.24 -11.19
C LEU A 145 8.39 -6.82 -12.07
N ASN A 146 8.80 -5.56 -11.94
CA ASN A 146 9.95 -5.03 -12.66
C ASN A 146 10.65 -3.89 -11.89
N ARG A 147 11.74 -3.34 -12.47
CA ARG A 147 12.56 -2.25 -11.92
C ARG A 147 12.76 -1.11 -12.89
N ARG A 148 11.99 -1.08 -13.96
CA ARG A 148 12.18 -0.05 -15.00
C ARG A 148 11.95 1.35 -14.44
N ARG A 149 12.75 2.29 -14.89
CA ARG A 149 12.58 3.70 -14.51
C ARG A 149 11.24 4.26 -14.97
N SER A 150 10.72 3.78 -16.10
CA SER A 150 9.43 4.17 -16.67
C SER A 150 8.21 3.62 -15.95
N PHE A 151 8.38 2.70 -14.98
CA PHE A 151 7.25 1.94 -14.44
C PHE A 151 6.17 2.80 -13.77
N ALA A 152 6.55 3.89 -13.10
CA ALA A 152 5.56 4.83 -12.54
C ALA A 152 4.71 5.49 -13.64
N GLY A 153 5.33 5.84 -14.78
CA GLY A 153 4.62 6.32 -15.96
C GLY A 153 3.74 5.26 -16.61
N GLU A 154 4.20 3.99 -16.64
CA GLU A 154 3.39 2.86 -17.10
C GLU A 154 2.15 2.67 -16.21
N VAL A 155 2.29 2.81 -14.89
CA VAL A 155 1.17 2.77 -13.92
C VAL A 155 0.18 3.90 -14.19
N LEU A 156 0.66 5.14 -14.35
CA LEU A 156 -0.19 6.30 -14.66
C LEU A 156 -0.97 6.08 -15.97
N GLY A 157 -0.30 5.64 -17.02
CA GLY A 157 -0.94 5.38 -18.32
C GLY A 157 -1.97 4.24 -18.23
N ALA A 158 -1.63 3.15 -17.56
CA ALA A 158 -2.48 1.98 -17.45
C ALA A 158 -3.75 2.28 -16.63
N LEU A 159 -3.62 2.93 -15.47
CA LEU A 159 -4.78 3.31 -14.64
C LEU A 159 -5.55 4.48 -15.25
N GLY A 160 -4.87 5.46 -15.85
CA GLY A 160 -5.52 6.59 -16.53
C GLY A 160 -6.37 6.17 -17.73
N GLY A 161 -6.05 5.05 -18.37
CA GLY A 161 -6.86 4.45 -19.43
C GLY A 161 -8.03 3.59 -18.93
N MET A 162 -8.14 3.35 -17.63
CA MET A 162 -9.23 2.57 -17.03
C MET A 162 -10.37 3.47 -16.56
N THR A 163 -11.59 2.95 -16.66
CA THR A 163 -12.76 3.53 -16.01
C THR A 163 -13.21 2.57 -14.92
N PRO A 164 -13.18 2.99 -13.63
CA PRO A 164 -13.67 2.15 -12.55
C PRO A 164 -15.11 1.76 -12.75
N ALA A 165 -15.42 0.46 -12.62
CA ALA A 165 -16.74 -0.09 -12.86
C ALA A 165 -16.91 -1.42 -12.11
N GLY A 166 -18.19 -1.83 -11.94
CA GLY A 166 -18.53 -3.07 -11.26
C GLY A 166 -18.65 -2.92 -9.74
N HIS A 167 -19.13 -3.97 -9.10
CA HIS A 167 -19.44 -3.99 -7.67
C HIS A 167 -18.95 -5.27 -6.98
N ARG A 168 -18.26 -6.14 -7.73
CA ARG A 168 -17.69 -7.39 -7.23
C ARG A 168 -16.19 -7.26 -7.21
N LEU A 169 -15.55 -8.02 -6.35
CA LEU A 169 -14.09 -8.03 -6.20
C LEU A 169 -13.45 -9.30 -6.79
N ASP A 170 -14.17 -10.03 -7.63
CA ASP A 170 -13.71 -11.32 -8.18
C ASP A 170 -12.40 -11.14 -8.96
N GLY A 171 -12.30 -10.10 -9.79
CA GLY A 171 -11.08 -9.79 -10.52
C GLY A 171 -9.95 -9.36 -9.61
N LEU A 172 -10.24 -8.57 -8.58
CA LEU A 172 -9.25 -8.19 -7.59
C LEU A 172 -8.74 -9.42 -6.83
N MET A 173 -9.64 -10.31 -6.40
CA MET A 173 -9.28 -11.57 -5.73
C MET A 173 -8.48 -12.50 -6.64
N ALA A 174 -8.84 -12.59 -7.93
CA ALA A 174 -8.06 -13.34 -8.91
C ALA A 174 -6.63 -12.77 -9.07
N GLY A 175 -6.50 -11.44 -9.13
CA GLY A 175 -5.21 -10.77 -9.16
C GLY A 175 -4.37 -11.03 -7.91
N ILE A 176 -4.99 -11.02 -6.73
CA ILE A 176 -4.34 -11.36 -5.45
C ILE A 176 -3.88 -12.82 -5.44
N ALA A 177 -4.71 -13.73 -5.91
CA ALA A 177 -4.36 -15.16 -5.99
C ALA A 177 -3.18 -15.43 -6.94
N ALA A 178 -2.98 -14.59 -7.94
CA ALA A 178 -1.88 -14.67 -8.90
C ALA A 178 -0.56 -14.06 -8.37
N LEU A 179 -0.57 -13.40 -7.20
CA LEU A 179 0.66 -12.84 -6.62
C LEU A 179 1.69 -13.94 -6.30
N PRO A 180 2.99 -13.62 -6.41
CA PRO A 180 4.03 -14.55 -6.01
C PRO A 180 3.88 -15.01 -4.55
N THR A 181 4.22 -16.25 -4.28
CA THR A 181 4.18 -16.83 -2.93
C THR A 181 5.25 -16.25 -2.00
N ARG A 182 6.26 -15.59 -2.56
CA ARG A 182 7.33 -14.92 -1.81
C ARG A 182 6.73 -13.73 -1.06
N PRO A 183 6.92 -13.63 0.26
CA PRO A 183 6.47 -12.47 1.03
C PRO A 183 7.07 -11.16 0.51
N GLY A 184 6.22 -10.17 0.37
CA GLY A 184 6.55 -8.80 -0.03
C GLY A 184 5.66 -7.81 0.71
N ILE A 185 5.73 -6.54 0.33
CA ILE A 185 4.79 -5.51 0.79
C ILE A 185 3.63 -5.46 -0.19
N VAL A 186 2.43 -5.30 0.33
CA VAL A 186 1.22 -5.06 -0.46
C VAL A 186 0.58 -3.75 -0.02
N PHE A 187 0.54 -2.78 -0.91
CA PHE A 187 -0.28 -1.57 -0.76
C PHE A 187 -1.63 -1.83 -1.41
N LEU A 188 -2.70 -1.88 -0.61
CA LEU A 188 -4.07 -2.07 -1.09
C LEU A 188 -4.81 -0.74 -1.05
N ILE A 189 -5.08 -0.16 -2.20
CA ILE A 189 -5.74 1.14 -2.39
C ILE A 189 -7.21 0.89 -2.71
N SER A 190 -8.11 1.36 -1.86
CA SER A 190 -9.58 1.25 -2.03
C SER A 190 -10.29 2.27 -1.15
N ASP A 191 -11.53 2.57 -1.46
CA ASP A 191 -12.44 3.30 -0.56
C ASP A 191 -13.15 2.37 0.44
N PHE A 192 -12.97 1.04 0.29
CA PHE A 192 -13.60 0.03 1.12
C PHE A 192 -15.12 0.19 1.24
N ALA A 193 -15.81 0.58 0.16
CA ALA A 193 -17.26 0.72 0.14
C ALA A 193 -18.00 -0.63 0.20
N PHE A 194 -17.31 -1.73 -0.03
CA PHE A 194 -17.86 -3.10 0.05
C PHE A 194 -18.04 -3.58 1.50
N PRO A 195 -18.83 -4.65 1.73
CA PRO A 195 -19.09 -5.18 3.06
C PRO A 195 -17.82 -5.62 3.82
N PRO A 196 -17.73 -5.41 5.15
CA PRO A 196 -16.56 -5.79 5.96
C PRO A 196 -16.12 -7.25 5.81
N ALA A 197 -17.03 -8.19 5.54
CA ALA A 197 -16.68 -9.59 5.29
C ALA A 197 -15.73 -9.76 4.10
N MET A 198 -15.82 -8.90 3.09
CA MET A 198 -14.89 -8.90 1.95
C MET A 198 -13.49 -8.46 2.37
N THR A 199 -13.39 -7.53 3.32
CA THR A 199 -12.09 -7.11 3.90
C THR A 199 -11.40 -8.26 4.61
N ASP A 200 -12.15 -9.10 5.33
CA ASP A 200 -11.60 -10.29 5.97
C ASP A 200 -11.03 -11.27 4.95
N SER A 201 -11.76 -11.51 3.88
CA SER A 201 -11.31 -12.36 2.77
C SER A 201 -10.04 -11.81 2.10
N LEU A 202 -9.98 -10.50 1.85
CA LEU A 202 -8.81 -9.82 1.28
C LEU A 202 -7.59 -9.91 2.21
N ALA A 203 -7.78 -9.59 3.49
CA ALA A 203 -6.71 -9.63 4.50
C ALA A 203 -6.19 -11.07 4.70
N GLY A 204 -7.08 -12.04 4.72
CA GLY A 204 -6.73 -13.47 4.80
C GLY A 204 -5.91 -13.92 3.59
N ALA A 205 -6.33 -13.57 2.38
CA ALA A 205 -5.61 -13.90 1.14
C ALA A 205 -4.22 -13.27 1.08
N LEU A 206 -4.05 -12.09 1.68
CA LEU A 206 -2.80 -11.34 1.72
C LEU A 206 -1.96 -11.58 2.99
N SER A 207 -2.37 -12.48 3.87
CA SER A 207 -1.75 -12.71 5.19
C SER A 207 -0.26 -13.08 5.16
N ARG A 208 0.23 -13.62 4.05
CA ARG A 208 1.66 -13.91 3.85
C ARG A 208 2.52 -12.69 3.54
N HIS A 209 1.90 -11.58 3.14
CA HIS A 209 2.56 -10.33 2.79
C HIS A 209 2.43 -9.32 3.93
N ASP A 210 3.26 -8.28 3.91
CA ASP A 210 3.10 -7.10 4.77
C ASP A 210 2.02 -6.19 4.16
N LEU A 211 0.78 -6.40 4.58
CA LEU A 211 -0.38 -5.67 4.05
C LEU A 211 -0.44 -4.25 4.61
N ARG A 212 -0.57 -3.27 3.73
CA ARG A 212 -0.69 -1.83 3.99
C ARG A 212 -1.94 -1.29 3.32
N PRO A 213 -3.11 -1.32 3.96
CA PRO A 213 -4.33 -0.76 3.41
C PRO A 213 -4.27 0.77 3.39
N LEU A 214 -4.58 1.36 2.24
CA LEU A 214 -4.69 2.80 2.02
C LEU A 214 -6.14 3.10 1.69
N ILE A 215 -6.86 3.66 2.67
CA ILE A 215 -8.30 3.95 2.55
C ILE A 215 -8.46 5.35 1.98
N LEU A 216 -9.06 5.45 0.80
CA LEU A 216 -9.39 6.74 0.19
C LEU A 216 -10.73 7.25 0.73
N ALA A 217 -10.66 8.36 1.46
CA ALA A 217 -11.81 9.04 2.05
C ALA A 217 -12.02 10.40 1.36
N ASP A 218 -13.27 10.81 1.20
CA ASP A 218 -13.62 12.10 0.63
C ASP A 218 -14.54 12.87 1.59
N SER A 219 -14.14 14.09 1.97
CA SER A 219 -14.84 14.87 2.98
C SER A 219 -16.24 15.30 2.55
N LEU A 220 -16.51 15.36 1.24
CA LEU A 220 -17.82 15.68 0.72
C LEU A 220 -18.71 14.44 0.62
N LEU A 221 -18.19 13.32 0.11
CA LEU A 221 -18.94 12.08 -0.07
C LEU A 221 -19.21 11.38 1.27
N ASP A 222 -18.27 11.45 2.19
CA ASP A 222 -18.38 10.87 3.52
C ASP A 222 -19.13 11.79 4.50
N ALA A 223 -19.43 13.03 4.08
CA ALA A 223 -20.18 13.97 4.90
C ALA A 223 -21.58 13.43 5.21
N PRO A 224 -22.06 13.64 6.43
CA PRO A 224 -23.42 13.27 6.75
C PRO A 224 -24.39 14.07 5.86
N PRO A 225 -25.43 13.42 5.31
CA PRO A 225 -26.42 14.13 4.52
C PRO A 225 -27.10 15.23 5.34
N PRO A 226 -27.68 16.26 4.70
CA PRO A 226 -28.32 17.37 5.41
C PRO A 226 -29.39 16.84 6.37
N ARG A 227 -29.52 17.44 7.54
CA ARG A 227 -30.47 16.99 8.56
C ARG A 227 -31.94 17.07 8.10
N PHE A 228 -32.22 18.00 7.20
CA PHE A 228 -33.55 18.21 6.63
C PHE A 228 -33.44 18.75 5.20
N GLY A 229 -34.31 18.27 4.31
CA GLY A 229 -34.38 18.70 2.92
C GLY A 229 -34.48 17.55 1.94
N LEU A 230 -34.63 17.87 0.65
CA LEU A 230 -34.63 16.88 -0.43
C LEU A 230 -33.17 16.60 -0.85
N ALA A 231 -32.72 15.38 -0.66
CA ALA A 231 -31.43 14.90 -1.13
C ALA A 231 -31.60 13.98 -2.34
N GLN A 232 -30.83 14.21 -3.38
CA GLN A 232 -30.75 13.29 -4.51
C GLN A 232 -29.52 12.37 -4.30
N LEU A 233 -29.76 11.10 -4.08
CA LEU A 233 -28.75 10.09 -3.92
C LEU A 233 -28.54 9.36 -5.25
N ARG A 234 -27.30 9.15 -5.61
CA ARG A 234 -26.92 8.29 -6.74
C ARG A 234 -26.16 7.10 -6.21
N ASP A 235 -26.65 5.92 -6.50
CA ASP A 235 -25.93 4.68 -6.24
C ASP A 235 -24.76 4.57 -7.21
N ALA A 236 -23.55 4.48 -6.69
CA ALA A 236 -22.35 4.39 -7.51
C ALA A 236 -22.28 3.11 -8.34
N GLU A 237 -22.82 2.01 -7.82
CA GLU A 237 -22.75 0.69 -8.45
C GLU A 237 -23.80 0.51 -9.55
N THR A 238 -25.04 0.93 -9.31
CA THR A 238 -26.17 0.74 -10.24
C THR A 238 -26.46 1.96 -11.09
N GLY A 239 -25.87 3.13 -10.73
CA GLY A 239 -26.17 4.42 -11.33
C GLY A 239 -27.57 4.95 -11.00
N ARG A 240 -28.36 4.21 -10.23
CA ARG A 240 -29.75 4.55 -9.89
C ARG A 240 -29.79 5.83 -9.05
N ARG A 241 -30.65 6.76 -9.46
CA ARG A 241 -30.91 7.99 -8.69
C ARG A 241 -32.18 7.81 -7.88
N SER A 242 -32.13 8.22 -6.62
CA SER A 242 -33.24 8.21 -5.68
C SER A 242 -33.33 9.55 -5.00
N SER A 243 -34.54 10.15 -5.02
CA SER A 243 -34.81 11.36 -4.24
C SER A 243 -35.31 10.96 -2.86
N VAL A 244 -34.66 11.42 -1.83
CA VAL A 244 -34.97 11.08 -0.44
C VAL A 244 -35.22 12.36 0.35
N LEU A 245 -36.37 12.40 1.01
CA LEU A 245 -36.66 13.47 1.96
C LEU A 245 -35.91 13.17 3.27
N MET A 246 -34.84 13.92 3.48
CA MET A 246 -34.02 13.82 4.69
C MET A 246 -34.79 14.39 5.89
N ARG A 247 -34.76 13.64 6.98
CA ARG A 247 -35.30 14.00 8.30
C ARG A 247 -34.24 13.72 9.36
N PRO A 248 -34.26 14.37 10.52
CA PRO A 248 -33.24 14.18 11.57
C PRO A 248 -33.02 12.71 11.95
N ALA A 249 -34.10 11.94 12.06
CA ALA A 249 -34.04 10.51 12.38
C ALA A 249 -33.32 9.69 11.29
N LEU A 250 -33.56 10.01 10.00
CA LEU A 250 -32.92 9.34 8.88
C LEU A 250 -31.42 9.72 8.77
N ALA A 251 -31.10 11.00 8.96
CA ALA A 251 -29.72 11.47 8.99
C ALA A 251 -28.92 10.79 10.14
N ALA A 252 -29.53 10.68 11.32
CA ALA A 252 -28.89 9.97 12.44
C ALA A 252 -28.72 8.46 12.17
N ARG A 253 -29.67 7.83 11.48
CA ARG A 253 -29.58 6.43 11.07
C ARG A 253 -28.47 6.24 10.05
N TRP A 254 -28.35 7.13 9.07
CA TRP A 254 -27.27 7.12 8.07
C TRP A 254 -25.90 7.20 8.73
N HIS A 255 -25.73 8.18 9.61
CA HIS A 255 -24.46 8.39 10.32
C HIS A 255 -24.06 7.14 11.13
N ARG A 256 -25.00 6.56 11.89
CA ARG A 256 -24.73 5.31 12.62
C ARG A 256 -24.35 4.17 11.72
N ALA A 257 -24.97 4.03 10.54
CA ALA A 257 -24.64 2.98 9.58
C ALA A 257 -23.23 3.18 9.00
N ALA A 258 -22.87 4.40 8.61
CA ALA A 258 -21.53 4.73 8.10
C ALA A 258 -20.45 4.48 9.16
N GLU A 259 -20.69 4.89 10.41
CA GLU A 259 -19.75 4.59 11.51
C GLU A 259 -19.63 3.09 11.79
N ALA A 260 -20.76 2.35 11.77
CA ALA A 260 -20.73 0.91 11.97
C ALA A 260 -19.92 0.21 10.88
N HIS A 261 -20.07 0.64 9.63
CA HIS A 261 -19.30 0.16 8.48
C HIS A 261 -17.81 0.42 8.67
N ALA A 262 -17.42 1.65 8.95
CA ALA A 262 -16.02 2.02 9.19
C ALA A 262 -15.41 1.29 10.41
N ARG A 263 -16.20 1.09 11.49
CA ARG A 263 -15.77 0.28 12.63
C ARG A 263 -15.59 -1.19 12.27
N GLY A 264 -16.46 -1.73 11.41
CA GLY A 264 -16.34 -3.10 10.90
C GLY A 264 -15.00 -3.34 10.23
N HIS A 265 -14.62 -2.50 9.29
CA HIS A 265 -13.32 -2.61 8.59
C HIS A 265 -12.15 -2.47 9.56
N ARG A 266 -12.17 -1.46 10.44
CA ARG A 266 -11.09 -1.27 11.43
C ARG A 266 -10.91 -2.47 12.34
N ARG A 267 -12.01 -3.07 12.80
CA ARG A 267 -11.97 -4.27 13.66
C ARG A 267 -11.31 -5.44 12.93
N ILE A 268 -11.65 -5.65 11.66
CA ILE A 268 -11.06 -6.73 10.85
C ILE A 268 -9.57 -6.48 10.64
N PHE A 269 -9.17 -5.30 10.20
CA PHE A 269 -7.75 -4.99 10.06
C PHE A 269 -6.98 -5.18 11.36
N SER A 270 -7.53 -4.74 12.50
CA SER A 270 -6.90 -4.95 13.81
C SER A 270 -6.77 -6.44 14.17
N ALA A 271 -7.77 -7.27 13.82
CA ALA A 271 -7.72 -8.72 14.04
C ALA A 271 -6.59 -9.38 13.23
N HIS A 272 -6.27 -8.85 12.06
CA HIS A 272 -5.13 -9.27 11.25
C HIS A 272 -3.80 -8.56 11.62
N GLY A 273 -3.77 -7.76 12.69
CA GLY A 273 -2.58 -6.99 13.10
C GLY A 273 -2.19 -5.90 12.11
N VAL A 274 -3.13 -5.40 11.32
CA VAL A 274 -2.94 -4.41 10.27
C VAL A 274 -3.57 -3.08 10.68
N SER A 275 -2.86 -1.98 10.44
CA SER A 275 -3.39 -0.63 10.67
C SER A 275 -3.57 0.08 9.33
N PRO A 276 -4.80 0.44 8.93
CA PRO A 276 -5.01 1.16 7.68
C PRO A 276 -4.56 2.62 7.79
N VAL A 277 -4.07 3.18 6.68
CA VAL A 277 -3.81 4.62 6.53
C VAL A 277 -4.98 5.25 5.80
N ILE A 278 -5.53 6.33 6.35
CA ILE A 278 -6.63 7.06 5.73
C ILE A 278 -6.07 8.28 5.00
N ILE A 279 -6.31 8.32 3.69
CA ILE A 279 -5.97 9.43 2.80
C ILE A 279 -7.26 10.17 2.50
N ARG A 280 -7.36 11.41 3.01
CA ARG A 280 -8.57 12.20 2.89
C ARG A 280 -8.37 13.36 1.92
N ASP A 281 -9.19 13.42 0.89
CA ASP A 281 -9.25 14.43 -0.18
C ASP A 281 -7.97 14.46 -1.03
N GLN A 282 -6.82 14.75 -0.45
CA GLN A 282 -5.53 14.87 -1.13
C GLN A 282 -4.46 14.00 -0.49
N ILE A 283 -3.42 13.72 -1.24
CA ILE A 283 -2.28 12.94 -0.75
C ILE A 283 -1.36 13.88 0.06
N ASP A 284 -1.35 13.68 1.37
CA ASP A 284 -0.37 14.28 2.26
C ASP A 284 0.83 13.33 2.37
N VAL A 285 1.90 13.66 1.65
CA VAL A 285 3.08 12.80 1.52
C VAL A 285 3.81 12.64 2.84
N GLU A 286 3.91 13.71 3.65
CA GLU A 286 4.59 13.67 4.96
C GLU A 286 3.85 12.76 5.94
N ARG A 287 2.54 12.93 6.02
CA ARG A 287 1.70 12.09 6.87
C ARG A 287 1.68 10.62 6.44
N LEU A 288 1.73 10.38 5.12
CA LEU A 288 1.86 9.02 4.59
C LEU A 288 3.21 8.41 4.98
N LEU A 289 4.30 9.18 4.90
CA LEU A 289 5.63 8.74 5.33
C LEU A 289 5.65 8.33 6.80
N GLU A 290 5.14 9.19 7.67
CA GLU A 290 5.05 8.90 9.11
C GLU A 290 4.29 7.59 9.36
N ALA A 291 3.12 7.43 8.73
CA ALA A 291 2.31 6.23 8.87
C ALA A 291 3.03 4.96 8.38
N LEU A 292 3.74 5.03 7.25
CA LEU A 292 4.48 3.91 6.69
C LEU A 292 5.71 3.52 7.52
N LEU A 293 6.38 4.49 8.15
CA LEU A 293 7.52 4.25 9.03
C LEU A 293 7.10 3.63 10.36
N VAL A 294 6.01 4.13 10.96
CA VAL A 294 5.48 3.61 12.23
C VAL A 294 4.99 2.17 12.09
N GLN A 295 4.29 1.86 11.00
CA GLN A 295 3.81 0.50 10.75
C GLN A 295 4.92 -0.54 10.58
N GLY A 296 6.12 -0.14 10.20
CA GLY A 296 7.30 -1.02 10.07
C GLY A 296 8.06 -1.25 11.38
N ALA A 297 7.79 -0.50 12.41
CA ALA A 297 8.31 -0.72 13.75
C ALA A 297 7.38 -1.71 14.47
N ALA A 298 7.55 -3.01 14.21
CA ALA A 298 6.95 -4.02 15.08
C ALA A 298 7.65 -4.01 16.45
N PRO A 299 6.94 -4.32 17.54
CA PRO A 299 7.51 -4.38 18.89
C PRO A 299 8.64 -5.39 19.02
#